data_5dda738869a603bb05e217c059c65933
#
_entry.id   5dda738869a603bb05e217c059c65933
#
_cell.length_a   1.000
_cell.length_b   1.000
_cell.length_c   1.000
_cell.angle_alpha   90.00
_cell.angle_beta   90.00
_cell.angle_gamma   90.00
#
_symmetry.space_group_name_H-M   'P 1'
#
loop_
_entity.id
_entity.type
_entity.pdbx_description
1 polymer ?
#
loop_
_entity_poly.entity_id
_entity_poly.type
_entity_poly.pdbx_seq_one_letter_code
_entity_poly.pdbx_strand_id
1 'polypeptide(L)'
;MKSLTEQLWFEVPGRRGFVNITGTVEKLVAKSGVQEGLCLVNAMHITASVFINDAEDGLLHDYEVWLEELAPHAPTDQYHHNRTGEDNADAHLKRQIMGREVVVAITKGKLDFGPWEQIFYGEFDGNRRKRVLVKIIGD
;
A
#
# COMPACT_ATOMS: atom_id res chain seq x y z
N MET A 1 -27.82 1.10 2.84
CA MET A 1 -26.35 1.13 2.78
C MET A 1 -25.81 -0.29 2.82
N LYS A 2 -24.82 -0.58 2.00
CA LYS A 2 -24.08 -1.85 1.99
C LYS A 2 -22.68 -1.61 2.56
N SER A 3 -22.08 -2.65 3.12
CA SER A 3 -20.69 -2.58 3.58
C SER A 3 -20.02 -3.94 3.41
N LEU A 4 -18.73 -3.91 3.14
CA LEU A 4 -17.88 -5.10 3.06
C LEU A 4 -16.54 -4.77 3.71
N THR A 5 -16.05 -5.66 4.55
CA THR A 5 -14.72 -5.55 5.15
C THR A 5 -13.97 -6.84 4.86
N GLU A 6 -12.80 -6.71 4.26
CA GLU A 6 -11.92 -7.83 3.95
C GLU A 6 -10.50 -7.52 4.40
N GLN A 7 -9.76 -8.57 4.79
CA GLN A 7 -8.36 -8.50 5.13
C GLN A 7 -7.56 -9.21 4.04
N LEU A 8 -6.62 -8.51 3.45
CA LEU A 8 -5.64 -9.10 2.53
C LEU A 8 -4.33 -9.29 3.30
N TRP A 9 -3.66 -10.41 3.06
CA TRP A 9 -2.41 -10.72 3.75
C TRP A 9 -1.28 -10.86 2.74
N PHE A 10 -0.16 -10.21 3.06
CA PHE A 10 1.05 -10.23 2.23
C PHE A 10 2.26 -10.64 3.05
N GLU A 11 3.11 -11.47 2.48
CA GLU A 11 4.42 -11.79 3.01
C GLU A 11 5.40 -11.65 1.84
N VAL A 12 5.94 -10.44 1.69
CA VAL A 12 6.85 -10.12 0.59
C VAL A 12 8.24 -10.66 0.93
N PRO A 13 8.85 -11.49 0.07
CA PRO A 13 10.22 -11.96 0.27
C PRO A 13 11.20 -10.80 0.07
N GLY A 14 12.27 -10.78 0.86
CA GLY A 14 13.22 -9.69 0.84
C GLY A 14 12.73 -8.49 1.65
N ARG A 15 13.55 -7.44 1.67
CA ARG A 15 13.26 -6.26 2.49
C ARG A 15 12.18 -5.38 1.89
N ARG A 16 12.17 -5.21 0.58
CA ARG A 16 11.27 -4.25 -0.11
C ARG A 16 10.64 -4.88 -1.33
N GLY A 17 9.48 -4.37 -1.69
CA GLY A 17 8.79 -4.76 -2.91
C GLY A 17 7.51 -3.98 -3.11
N PHE A 18 7.02 -3.98 -4.34
CA PHE A 18 5.74 -3.39 -4.70
C PHE A 18 4.84 -4.46 -5.32
N VAL A 19 3.60 -4.52 -4.87
CA VAL A 19 2.62 -5.49 -5.37
C VAL A 19 1.41 -4.73 -5.92
N ASN A 20 1.08 -4.93 -7.19
CA ASN A 20 -0.14 -4.37 -7.76
C ASN A 20 -1.35 -5.15 -7.25
N ILE A 21 -2.22 -4.50 -6.49
CA ILE A 21 -3.39 -5.14 -5.88
C ILE A 21 -4.71 -4.67 -6.51
N THR A 22 -4.65 -3.92 -7.60
CA THR A 22 -5.84 -3.36 -8.25
C THR A 22 -6.88 -4.41 -8.57
N GLY A 23 -6.48 -5.51 -9.21
CA GLY A 23 -7.41 -6.58 -9.60
C GLY A 23 -8.09 -7.24 -8.41
N THR A 24 -7.37 -7.43 -7.30
CA THR A 24 -7.92 -7.98 -6.06
C THR A 24 -8.97 -7.04 -5.48
N VAL A 25 -8.68 -5.73 -5.43
CA VAL A 25 -9.61 -4.74 -4.91
C VAL A 25 -10.86 -4.62 -5.80
N GLU A 26 -10.67 -4.65 -7.12
CA GLU A 26 -11.79 -4.63 -8.08
C GLU A 26 -12.76 -5.80 -7.83
N LYS A 27 -12.24 -6.99 -7.56
CA LYS A 27 -13.07 -8.16 -7.22
C LYS A 27 -13.86 -7.95 -5.95
N LEU A 28 -13.27 -7.32 -4.95
CA LEU A 28 -13.97 -7.02 -3.70
C LEU A 28 -15.06 -5.97 -3.89
N VAL A 29 -14.85 -4.98 -4.73
CA VAL A 29 -15.89 -4.01 -5.09
C VAL A 29 -17.06 -4.71 -5.75
N ALA A 30 -16.81 -5.60 -6.71
CA ALA A 30 -17.86 -6.39 -7.35
C ALA A 30 -18.62 -7.24 -6.33
N LYS A 31 -17.90 -7.90 -5.42
CA LYS A 31 -18.49 -8.73 -4.36
C LYS A 31 -19.38 -7.91 -3.42
N SER A 32 -19.01 -6.67 -3.14
CA SER A 32 -19.76 -5.79 -2.22
C SER A 32 -21.15 -5.43 -2.76
N GLY A 33 -21.33 -5.43 -4.07
CA GLY A 33 -22.55 -4.97 -4.71
C GLY A 33 -22.78 -3.46 -4.65
N VAL A 34 -21.82 -2.70 -4.13
CA VAL A 34 -21.94 -1.25 -4.04
C VAL A 34 -21.86 -0.62 -5.43
N GLN A 35 -22.83 0.20 -5.77
CA GLN A 35 -22.85 0.94 -7.05
C GLN A 35 -22.32 2.34 -6.91
N GLU A 36 -22.61 3.02 -5.81
CA GLU A 36 -22.14 4.37 -5.51
C GLU A 36 -21.60 4.38 -4.08
N GLY A 37 -20.32 4.69 -3.91
CA GLY A 37 -19.73 4.64 -2.58
C GLY A 37 -18.24 4.94 -2.57
N LEU A 38 -17.59 4.44 -1.52
CA LEU A 38 -16.16 4.63 -1.29
C LEU A 38 -15.51 3.30 -0.97
N CYS A 39 -14.28 3.14 -1.46
CA CYS A 39 -13.42 2.01 -1.15
C CYS A 39 -12.15 2.52 -0.45
N LEU A 40 -11.99 2.14 0.82
CA LEU A 40 -10.77 2.39 1.58
C LEU A 40 -9.85 1.18 1.44
N VAL A 41 -8.58 1.41 1.11
CA VAL A 41 -7.54 0.39 1.08
C VAL A 41 -6.39 0.87 1.97
N ASN A 42 -6.14 0.16 3.06
CA ASN A 42 -5.34 0.67 4.16
C ASN A 42 -4.28 -0.34 4.61
N ALA A 43 -3.00 0.05 4.53
CA ALA A 43 -1.91 -0.75 5.08
C ALA A 43 -1.95 -0.68 6.61
N MET A 44 -2.09 -1.86 7.25
CA MET A 44 -2.26 -1.98 8.69
C MET A 44 -0.95 -2.32 9.40
N HIS A 45 0.16 -1.85 8.87
CA HIS A 45 1.48 -2.00 9.47
C HIS A 45 2.31 -0.74 9.24
N ILE A 46 3.05 -0.34 10.25
CA ILE A 46 3.80 0.93 10.28
C ILE A 46 5.01 0.98 9.35
N THR A 47 5.35 -0.14 8.71
CA THR A 47 6.45 -0.24 7.73
C THR A 47 5.98 -0.63 6.32
N ALA A 48 4.68 -0.55 6.08
CA ALA A 48 4.07 -0.84 4.79
C ALA A 48 3.17 0.31 4.35
N SER A 49 2.82 0.36 3.08
CA SER A 49 2.10 1.46 2.46
C SER A 49 1.07 0.94 1.45
N VAL A 50 0.03 1.71 1.21
CA VAL A 50 -0.82 1.59 0.03
C VAL A 50 -0.80 2.94 -0.69
N PHE A 51 -0.56 2.91 -1.98
CA PHE A 51 -0.51 4.12 -2.80
C PHE A 51 -1.05 3.87 -4.21
N ILE A 52 -1.33 4.92 -4.94
CA ILE A 52 -1.86 4.85 -6.30
C ILE A 52 -0.94 5.61 -7.25
N ASN A 53 -0.51 4.92 -8.31
CA ASN A 53 0.18 5.54 -9.43
C ASN A 53 0.21 4.56 -10.61
N ASP A 54 0.98 4.88 -11.65
CA ASP A 54 1.09 4.08 -12.84
C ASP A 54 1.83 2.76 -12.59
N ALA A 55 1.35 1.68 -13.18
CA ALA A 55 1.98 0.36 -13.13
C ALA A 55 3.01 0.23 -14.27
N GLU A 56 4.12 0.94 -14.14
CA GLU A 56 5.18 0.96 -15.13
C GLU A 56 6.51 0.64 -14.44
N ASP A 57 7.26 -0.32 -14.98
CA ASP A 57 8.45 -0.86 -14.32
C ASP A 57 9.54 0.18 -14.07
N GLY A 58 9.73 1.11 -15.01
CA GLY A 58 10.71 2.19 -14.84
C GLY A 58 10.35 3.11 -13.67
N LEU A 59 9.06 3.44 -13.53
CA LEU A 59 8.59 4.27 -12.42
C LEU A 59 8.77 3.55 -11.08
N LEU A 60 8.45 2.25 -11.02
CA LEU A 60 8.65 1.48 -9.80
C LEU A 60 10.13 1.40 -9.41
N HIS A 61 11.02 1.25 -10.40
CA HIS A 61 12.46 1.32 -10.18
C HIS A 61 12.86 2.70 -9.64
N ASP A 62 12.32 3.77 -10.21
CA ASP A 62 12.61 5.13 -9.78
C ASP A 62 12.14 5.39 -8.33
N TYR A 63 11.00 4.83 -7.91
CA TYR A 63 10.60 4.87 -6.50
C TYR A 63 11.64 4.22 -5.59
N GLU A 64 12.18 3.07 -5.97
CA GLU A 64 13.22 2.38 -5.18
C GLU A 64 14.44 3.27 -4.98
N VAL A 65 14.95 3.85 -6.06
CA VAL A 65 16.12 4.73 -6.02
C VAL A 65 15.82 5.97 -5.17
N TRP A 66 14.69 6.62 -5.43
CA TRP A 66 14.29 7.84 -4.74
C TRP A 66 14.11 7.62 -3.24
N LEU A 67 13.46 6.54 -2.85
CA LEU A 67 13.23 6.22 -1.43
C LEU A 67 14.55 5.91 -0.71
N GLU A 68 15.48 5.22 -1.37
CA GLU A 68 16.80 4.95 -0.80
C GLU A 68 17.65 6.22 -0.67
N GLU A 69 17.49 7.19 -1.56
CA GLU A 69 18.15 8.50 -1.44
C GLU A 69 17.60 9.30 -0.25
N LEU A 70 16.27 9.28 -0.07
CA LEU A 70 15.61 10.01 1.01
C LEU A 70 15.82 9.38 2.38
N ALA A 71 15.77 8.05 2.46
CA ALA A 71 15.89 7.31 3.70
C ALA A 71 16.71 6.02 3.46
N PRO A 72 18.04 6.15 3.32
CA PRO A 72 18.87 4.98 3.05
C PRO A 72 18.83 3.99 4.21
N HIS A 73 18.74 2.70 3.89
CA HIS A 73 18.76 1.66 4.91
C HIS A 73 20.08 1.61 5.66
N ALA A 74 21.19 1.72 4.94
CA ALA A 74 22.54 1.66 5.49
C ALA A 74 23.21 3.04 5.48
N PRO A 75 24.02 3.38 6.49
CA PRO A 75 24.26 2.59 7.69
C PRO A 75 23.08 2.65 8.68
N THR A 76 22.78 1.52 9.31
CA THR A 76 21.61 1.41 10.20
C THR A 76 21.76 2.25 11.46
N ASP A 77 22.99 2.49 11.91
CA ASP A 77 23.26 3.25 13.13
C ASP A 77 23.10 4.77 12.96
N GLN A 78 22.83 5.25 11.76
CA GLN A 78 22.53 6.67 11.54
C GLN A 78 21.18 7.10 12.14
N TYR A 79 20.30 6.13 12.44
CA TYR A 79 18.95 6.40 12.93
C TYR A 79 18.81 6.17 14.42
N HIS A 80 18.19 7.13 15.12
CA HIS A 80 17.91 7.02 16.55
C HIS A 80 16.98 5.84 16.86
N HIS A 81 16.00 5.58 16.01
CA HIS A 81 15.06 4.46 16.16
C HIS A 81 15.79 3.11 16.26
N ASN A 82 16.86 2.95 15.50
CA ASN A 82 17.60 1.68 15.46
C ASN A 82 18.44 1.43 16.72
N ARG A 83 18.57 2.42 17.60
CA ARG A 83 19.23 2.26 18.91
C ARG A 83 18.47 1.32 19.84
N THR A 84 17.20 1.02 19.54
CA THR A 84 16.38 0.08 20.31
C THR A 84 16.63 -1.39 19.94
N GLY A 85 17.60 -1.66 19.06
CA GLY A 85 17.88 -2.99 18.55
C GLY A 85 17.18 -3.30 17.22
N GLU A 86 16.43 -2.34 16.69
CA GLU A 86 15.77 -2.46 15.40
C GLU A 86 16.72 -2.08 14.26
N ASP A 87 16.33 -2.43 13.02
CA ASP A 87 17.08 -2.09 11.81
C ASP A 87 16.20 -1.44 10.74
N ASN A 88 15.00 -0.97 11.10
CA ASN A 88 13.94 -0.65 10.17
C ASN A 88 13.47 0.82 10.22
N ALA A 89 14.28 1.73 10.75
CA ALA A 89 13.92 3.15 10.79
C ALA A 89 13.61 3.71 9.40
N ASP A 90 14.38 3.31 8.40
CA ASP A 90 14.16 3.72 7.02
C ASP A 90 12.81 3.25 6.48
N ALA A 91 12.36 2.07 6.89
CA ALA A 91 11.06 1.54 6.48
C ALA A 91 9.90 2.39 7.01
N HIS A 92 9.99 2.86 8.26
CA HIS A 92 9.00 3.78 8.83
C HIS A 92 8.96 5.10 8.05
N LEU A 93 10.11 5.63 7.66
CA LEU A 93 10.21 6.87 6.91
C LEU A 93 9.67 6.72 5.49
N LYS A 94 9.98 5.61 4.83
CA LYS A 94 9.45 5.30 3.50
C LYS A 94 7.93 5.19 3.52
N ARG A 95 7.38 4.47 4.50
CA ARG A 95 5.95 4.36 4.69
C ARG A 95 5.31 5.72 4.94
N GLN A 96 5.96 6.58 5.74
CA GLN A 96 5.43 7.90 6.05
C GLN A 96 5.28 8.76 4.80
N ILE A 97 6.23 8.68 3.88
CA ILE A 97 6.17 9.42 2.61
C ILE A 97 5.16 8.81 1.64
N MET A 98 5.17 7.49 1.49
CA MET A 98 4.31 6.80 0.51
C MET A 98 2.85 6.73 0.95
N GLY A 99 2.60 6.83 2.25
CA GLY A 99 1.24 6.92 2.78
C GLY A 99 0.71 5.62 3.36
N ARG A 100 -0.32 5.76 4.17
CA ARG A 100 -0.96 4.67 4.90
C ARG A 100 -2.10 4.02 4.12
N GLU A 101 -2.94 4.84 3.47
CA GLU A 101 -4.17 4.41 2.83
C GLU A 101 -4.50 5.24 1.60
N VAL A 102 -5.39 4.68 0.80
CA VAL A 102 -6.03 5.39 -0.29
C VAL A 102 -7.53 5.22 -0.18
N VAL A 103 -8.29 6.20 -0.68
CA VAL A 103 -9.73 6.12 -0.83
C VAL A 103 -10.04 6.35 -2.31
N VAL A 104 -10.78 5.41 -2.89
CA VAL A 104 -11.20 5.48 -4.30
C VAL A 104 -12.72 5.52 -4.34
N ALA A 105 -13.29 6.43 -5.11
CA ALA A 105 -14.72 6.48 -5.34
C ALA A 105 -15.17 5.22 -6.11
N ILE A 106 -16.36 4.75 -5.79
CA ILE A 106 -17.05 3.71 -6.57
C ILE A 106 -18.17 4.40 -7.33
N THR A 107 -18.14 4.29 -8.64
CA THR A 107 -19.15 4.90 -9.54
C THR A 107 -19.67 3.80 -10.46
N LYS A 108 -20.97 3.63 -10.49
CA LYS A 108 -21.63 2.59 -11.31
C LYS A 108 -21.03 1.21 -11.09
N GLY A 109 -20.74 0.88 -9.85
CA GLY A 109 -20.24 -0.44 -9.46
C GLY A 109 -18.77 -0.70 -9.70
N LYS A 110 -17.99 0.31 -10.08
CA LYS A 110 -16.56 0.17 -10.40
C LYS A 110 -15.73 1.22 -9.70
N LEU A 111 -14.47 0.88 -9.42
CA LEU A 111 -13.48 1.87 -8.96
C LEU A 111 -13.34 2.96 -10.01
N ASP A 112 -13.49 4.21 -9.59
CA ASP A 112 -13.44 5.36 -10.46
C ASP A 112 -12.03 5.95 -10.46
N PHE A 113 -11.23 5.49 -11.43
CA PHE A 113 -9.83 5.88 -11.56
C PHE A 113 -9.63 6.95 -12.63
N GLY A 114 -8.65 7.80 -12.41
CA GLY A 114 -8.05 8.57 -13.48
C GLY A 114 -7.21 7.65 -14.39
N PRO A 115 -6.77 8.18 -15.55
CA PRO A 115 -5.94 7.38 -16.47
C PRO A 115 -4.69 6.83 -15.77
N TRP A 116 -4.40 5.54 -16.01
CA TRP A 116 -3.19 4.86 -15.54
C TRP A 116 -3.09 4.65 -14.02
N GLU A 117 -4.09 5.03 -13.25
CA GLU A 117 -4.08 4.79 -11.80
C GLU A 117 -4.24 3.31 -11.48
N GLN A 118 -3.31 2.79 -10.67
CA GLN A 118 -3.33 1.43 -10.16
C GLN A 118 -3.02 1.47 -8.67
N ILE A 119 -3.60 0.55 -7.91
CA ILE A 119 -3.39 0.46 -6.46
C ILE A 119 -2.23 -0.48 -6.19
N PHE A 120 -1.26 -0.01 -5.40
CA PHE A 120 -0.09 -0.78 -5.00
C PHE A 120 -0.02 -0.96 -3.49
N TYR A 121 0.43 -2.15 -3.07
CA TYR A 121 0.94 -2.39 -1.74
C TYR A 121 2.46 -2.21 -1.78
N GLY A 122 3.00 -1.36 -0.91
CA GLY A 122 4.42 -1.12 -0.76
C GLY A 122 4.97 -1.75 0.51
N GLU A 123 5.99 -2.60 0.38
CA GLU A 123 6.66 -3.24 1.50
C GLU A 123 8.03 -2.64 1.70
N PHE A 124 8.34 -2.23 2.94
CA PHE A 124 9.63 -1.63 3.26
C PHE A 124 10.41 -2.38 4.35
N ASP A 125 9.79 -3.37 4.99
CA ASP A 125 10.41 -4.22 6.02
C ASP A 125 9.83 -5.65 5.91
N GLY A 126 10.17 -6.32 4.83
CA GLY A 126 9.57 -7.59 4.42
C GLY A 126 9.98 -8.79 5.25
N ASN A 127 9.72 -9.99 4.71
CA ASN A 127 9.94 -11.28 5.37
C ASN A 127 9.06 -11.47 6.61
N ARG A 128 7.94 -10.75 6.70
CA ARG A 128 6.93 -10.93 7.75
C ARG A 128 5.54 -10.71 7.19
N ARG A 129 4.58 -11.35 7.79
CA ARG A 129 3.19 -11.30 7.35
C ARG A 129 2.53 -10.01 7.81
N LYS A 130 1.92 -9.26 6.87
CA LYS A 130 1.24 -8.00 7.13
C LYS A 130 -0.11 -7.97 6.44
N ARG A 131 -1.06 -7.23 7.01
CA ARG A 131 -2.40 -7.15 6.44
C ARG A 131 -2.71 -5.79 5.83
N VAL A 132 -3.58 -5.83 4.86
CA VAL A 132 -4.21 -4.65 4.25
C VAL A 132 -5.71 -4.76 4.50
N LEU A 133 -6.29 -3.75 5.11
CA LEU A 133 -7.72 -3.67 5.33
C LEU A 133 -8.37 -3.03 4.11
N VAL A 134 -9.37 -3.71 3.56
CA VAL A 134 -10.23 -3.13 2.52
C VAL A 134 -11.62 -2.95 3.12
N LYS A 135 -12.11 -1.72 3.11
CA LYS A 135 -13.47 -1.41 3.56
C LYS A 135 -14.22 -0.67 2.47
N ILE A 136 -15.39 -1.20 2.13
CA ILE A 136 -16.24 -0.69 1.06
C ILE A 136 -17.58 -0.34 1.67
N ILE A 137 -18.04 0.88 1.45
CA ILE A 137 -19.35 1.35 1.92
C ILE A 137 -20.06 2.12 0.81
N GLY A 138 -21.38 2.00 0.78
CA GLY A 138 -22.20 2.75 -0.18
C GLY A 138 -23.57 2.12 -0.42
N ASP A 139 -24.19 2.53 -1.51
CA ASP A 139 -25.51 2.04 -1.88
C ASP A 139 -25.48 1.17 -3.13
#